data_605f34970f3e5edd6014c6e72e8c69ea
#
_entry.id   605f34970f3e5edd6014c6e72e8c69ea
#
_cell.length_a   1.000
_cell.length_b   1.000
_cell.length_c   1.000
_cell.angle_alpha   90.00
_cell.angle_beta   90.00
_cell.angle_gamma   90.00
#
_symmetry.space_group_name_H-M   'P 1'
#
loop_
_entity.id
_entity.type
_entity.pdbx_description
1 polymer ?
#
loop_
_entity_poly.entity_id
_entity_poly.type
_entity_poly.pdbx_seq_one_letter_code
_entity_poly.pdbx_strand_id
1 'polypeptide(L)'
;MLYARAYSCRLELYTSGKPFQAVHIRKLMQGEEIDPPKMLSEAWSYHTNQIAGLLGKDYTPGTLAKYKTVYRVIKKYVAMKNKADDIRLDEIDYRFVRDFEYYLKTDYGVKINTAIQMVKKLRTVIKIAYEIGWVKRDPFIAYRVRHEEVHREYLTSNELNELAKKRLRKRRLNIVRDLFLFSCYTGLSYADTVKLKRTDILKGEDGGLWIQTYRTKNNNRVRVPLLSPALRLVEHYKDYPRILDEDFILPKISNQKANAYLKDITSMMGWTKRLTFHCARHTFATTVTLTNGVPIETVGQMLGHKSIHTTQLYARITDTKVSRDMKPLKKKYIGQELFLTEEEID
;
A
#
# COMPACT_ATOMS: atom_id res chain seq x y z
N MET A 1 -21.50 -56.96 14.26
CA MET A 1 -21.92 -56.15 13.06
C MET A 1 -21.21 -54.78 12.93
N LEU A 2 -21.27 -53.92 13.93
CA LEU A 2 -20.66 -52.60 13.87
C LEU A 2 -19.16 -52.59 13.60
N TYR A 3 -18.40 -53.50 14.24
CA TYR A 3 -16.96 -53.61 14.08
C TYR A 3 -16.55 -54.05 12.67
N ALA A 4 -17.26 -54.99 12.08
CA ALA A 4 -17.03 -55.45 10.72
C ALA A 4 -17.30 -54.35 9.68
N ARG A 5 -18.38 -53.57 9.89
CA ARG A 5 -18.71 -52.43 9.04
C ARG A 5 -17.67 -51.28 9.14
N ALA A 6 -17.19 -50.98 10.35
CA ALA A 6 -16.12 -50.00 10.53
C ALA A 6 -14.79 -50.44 9.87
N TYR A 7 -14.48 -51.75 9.97
CA TYR A 7 -13.29 -52.31 9.34
C TYR A 7 -13.40 -52.28 7.80
N SER A 8 -14.56 -52.65 7.25
CA SER A 8 -14.82 -52.58 5.81
C SER A 8 -14.65 -51.16 5.28
N CYS A 9 -15.27 -50.14 5.94
CA CYS A 9 -15.14 -48.73 5.59
C CYS A 9 -13.68 -48.24 5.70
N ARG A 10 -12.94 -48.71 6.69
CA ARG A 10 -11.50 -48.38 6.82
C ARG A 10 -10.70 -48.96 5.67
N LEU A 11 -10.95 -50.21 5.26
CA LEU A 11 -10.29 -50.88 4.16
C LEU A 11 -10.56 -50.15 2.84
N GLU A 12 -11.80 -49.76 2.60
CA GLU A 12 -12.22 -48.98 1.43
C GLU A 12 -11.47 -47.65 1.33
N LEU A 13 -11.36 -46.93 2.44
CA LEU A 13 -10.58 -45.68 2.50
C LEU A 13 -9.09 -45.93 2.29
N TYR A 14 -8.55 -46.99 2.86
CA TYR A 14 -7.14 -47.38 2.70
C TYR A 14 -6.80 -47.73 1.24
N THR A 15 -7.66 -48.49 0.57
CA THR A 15 -7.50 -48.87 -0.83
C THR A 15 -7.68 -47.72 -1.79
N SER A 16 -8.43 -46.67 -1.40
CA SER A 16 -8.58 -45.45 -2.20
C SER A 16 -7.27 -44.63 -2.31
N GLY A 17 -6.24 -44.97 -1.51
CA GLY A 17 -4.96 -44.26 -1.49
C GLY A 17 -5.02 -42.84 -0.95
N LYS A 18 -6.18 -42.39 -0.47
CA LYS A 18 -6.38 -41.04 0.06
C LYS A 18 -6.18 -41.01 1.58
N PRO A 19 -5.51 -40.01 2.14
CA PRO A 19 -5.41 -39.87 3.59
C PRO A 19 -6.79 -39.70 4.22
N PHE A 20 -7.09 -40.46 5.27
CA PHE A 20 -8.38 -40.39 5.97
C PHE A 20 -8.21 -40.31 7.50
N GLN A 21 -9.25 -39.88 8.18
CA GLN A 21 -9.37 -39.77 9.63
C GLN A 21 -10.55 -40.61 10.13
N ALA A 22 -10.63 -40.84 11.42
CA ALA A 22 -11.74 -41.58 12.04
C ALA A 22 -13.13 -41.04 11.69
N VAL A 23 -13.23 -39.73 11.50
CA VAL A 23 -14.46 -39.06 11.08
C VAL A 23 -14.96 -39.52 9.69
N HIS A 24 -14.04 -39.86 8.79
CA HIS A 24 -14.37 -40.37 7.45
C HIS A 24 -14.93 -41.78 7.52
N ILE A 25 -14.37 -42.63 8.39
CA ILE A 25 -14.91 -43.98 8.66
C ILE A 25 -16.33 -43.90 9.19
N ARG A 26 -16.58 -42.95 10.15
CA ARG A 26 -17.91 -42.73 10.71
C ARG A 26 -18.91 -42.28 9.64
N LYS A 27 -18.52 -41.38 8.75
CA LYS A 27 -19.37 -40.88 7.64
C LYS A 27 -19.76 -42.03 6.71
N LEU A 28 -18.78 -42.84 6.26
CA LEU A 28 -19.05 -44.02 5.43
C LEU A 28 -19.97 -45.03 6.14
N MET A 29 -19.77 -45.23 7.43
CA MET A 29 -20.67 -46.07 8.22
C MET A 29 -22.11 -45.54 8.27
N GLN A 30 -22.28 -44.20 8.16
CA GLN A 30 -23.58 -43.53 8.13
C GLN A 30 -24.16 -43.44 6.70
N GLY A 31 -23.44 -43.93 5.68
CA GLY A 31 -23.84 -43.82 4.28
C GLY A 31 -23.69 -42.41 3.69
N GLU A 32 -22.90 -41.53 4.37
CA GLU A 32 -22.62 -40.21 3.88
C GLU A 32 -21.45 -40.21 2.89
N GLU A 33 -21.57 -39.48 1.82
CA GLU A 33 -20.44 -39.26 0.90
C GLU A 33 -19.31 -38.48 1.60
N ILE A 34 -18.09 -38.93 1.36
CA ILE A 34 -16.91 -38.24 1.85
C ILE A 34 -16.41 -37.31 0.76
N ASP A 35 -16.67 -36.03 0.90
CA ASP A 35 -16.03 -35.03 0.08
C ASP A 35 -14.50 -35.15 0.22
N PRO A 36 -13.77 -35.18 -0.90
CA PRO A 36 -12.32 -35.19 -0.82
C PRO A 36 -11.84 -33.94 -0.08
N PRO A 37 -10.77 -34.06 0.73
CA PRO A 37 -10.24 -32.94 1.47
C PRO A 37 -9.85 -31.82 0.51
N LYS A 38 -10.32 -30.62 0.76
CA LYS A 38 -10.01 -29.45 -0.05
C LYS A 38 -8.55 -29.03 0.15
N MET A 39 -7.87 -28.75 -0.96
CA MET A 39 -6.47 -28.38 -1.00
C MET A 39 -6.28 -26.86 -1.07
N LEU A 40 -5.13 -26.38 -0.62
CA LEU A 40 -4.79 -24.96 -0.70
C LEU A 40 -4.75 -24.48 -2.15
N SER A 41 -4.29 -25.31 -3.08
CA SER A 41 -4.27 -24.98 -4.52
C SER A 41 -5.68 -24.69 -5.07
N GLU A 42 -6.67 -25.46 -4.64
CA GLU A 42 -8.06 -25.27 -5.06
C GLU A 42 -8.62 -23.93 -4.55
N ALA A 43 -8.42 -23.63 -3.26
CA ALA A 43 -8.87 -22.38 -2.66
C ALA A 43 -8.15 -21.17 -3.30
N TRP A 44 -6.87 -21.31 -3.57
CA TRP A 44 -6.10 -20.25 -4.22
C TRP A 44 -6.56 -20.02 -5.65
N SER A 45 -6.76 -21.09 -6.42
CA SER A 45 -7.25 -21.04 -7.80
C SER A 45 -8.65 -20.43 -7.85
N TYR A 46 -9.56 -20.87 -6.96
CA TYR A 46 -10.91 -20.30 -6.85
C TYR A 46 -10.85 -18.77 -6.69
N HIS A 47 -10.12 -18.26 -5.71
CA HIS A 47 -10.01 -16.82 -5.48
C HIS A 47 -9.30 -16.07 -6.61
N THR A 48 -8.21 -16.63 -7.16
CA THR A 48 -7.50 -15.94 -8.26
C THR A 48 -8.28 -15.93 -9.56
N ASN A 49 -9.13 -16.92 -9.81
CA ASN A 49 -10.05 -16.92 -10.96
C ASN A 49 -11.13 -15.85 -10.81
N GLN A 50 -11.67 -15.65 -9.60
CA GLN A 50 -12.59 -14.53 -9.33
C GLN A 50 -11.91 -13.18 -9.56
N ILE A 51 -10.67 -12.99 -9.07
CA ILE A 51 -9.89 -11.78 -9.33
C ILE A 51 -9.69 -11.58 -10.82
N ALA A 52 -9.36 -12.64 -11.57
CA ALA A 52 -9.12 -12.56 -13.00
C ALA A 52 -10.38 -12.15 -13.79
N GLY A 53 -11.56 -12.67 -13.42
CA GLY A 53 -12.83 -12.29 -14.00
C GLY A 53 -13.28 -10.85 -13.74
N LEU A 54 -12.74 -10.23 -12.68
CA LEU A 54 -13.07 -8.86 -12.26
C LEU A 54 -11.92 -7.86 -12.56
N LEU A 55 -10.96 -8.25 -13.42
CA LEU A 55 -9.90 -7.33 -13.86
C LEU A 55 -10.49 -6.14 -14.63
N GLY A 56 -10.02 -4.95 -14.31
CA GLY A 56 -10.51 -3.70 -14.90
C GLY A 56 -11.79 -3.15 -14.25
N LYS A 57 -12.46 -3.95 -13.39
CA LYS A 57 -13.59 -3.53 -12.54
C LYS A 57 -13.11 -3.32 -11.10
N ASP A 58 -13.08 -4.39 -10.32
CA ASP A 58 -12.72 -4.33 -8.90
C ASP A 58 -11.23 -4.55 -8.64
N TYR A 59 -10.54 -5.21 -9.56
CA TYR A 59 -9.13 -5.58 -9.39
C TYR A 59 -8.24 -5.10 -10.52
N THR A 60 -6.99 -4.79 -10.15
CA THR A 60 -5.93 -4.46 -11.11
C THR A 60 -5.08 -5.69 -11.45
N PRO A 61 -4.43 -5.74 -12.64
CA PRO A 61 -3.48 -6.80 -12.96
C PRO A 61 -2.36 -6.95 -11.91
N GLY A 62 -1.94 -5.83 -11.30
CA GLY A 62 -0.96 -5.84 -10.22
C GLY A 62 -1.45 -6.55 -8.95
N THR A 63 -2.77 -6.57 -8.68
CA THR A 63 -3.34 -7.33 -7.57
C THR A 63 -3.23 -8.83 -7.83
N LEU A 64 -3.63 -9.30 -9.00
CA LEU A 64 -3.51 -10.70 -9.40
C LEU A 64 -2.06 -11.19 -9.37
N ALA A 65 -1.13 -10.39 -9.91
CA ALA A 65 0.30 -10.71 -9.91
C ALA A 65 0.84 -10.92 -8.48
N LYS A 66 0.39 -10.10 -7.51
CA LYS A 66 0.76 -10.26 -6.09
C LYS A 66 0.24 -11.56 -5.49
N TYR A 67 -1.01 -11.98 -5.79
CA TYR A 67 -1.52 -13.27 -5.34
C TYR A 67 -0.73 -14.43 -5.94
N LYS A 68 -0.43 -14.39 -7.26
CA LYS A 68 0.43 -15.41 -7.91
C LYS A 68 1.82 -15.49 -7.28
N THR A 69 2.41 -14.35 -6.92
CA THR A 69 3.72 -14.31 -6.25
C THR A 69 3.65 -14.95 -4.86
N VAL A 70 2.66 -14.59 -4.04
CA VAL A 70 2.50 -15.16 -2.70
C VAL A 70 2.23 -16.64 -2.76
N TYR A 71 1.40 -17.12 -3.68
CA TYR A 71 1.15 -18.56 -3.87
C TYR A 71 2.44 -19.33 -4.16
N ARG A 72 3.30 -18.82 -5.05
CA ARG A 72 4.59 -19.42 -5.35
C ARG A 72 5.48 -19.54 -4.11
N VAL A 73 5.46 -18.53 -3.24
CA VAL A 73 6.22 -18.54 -1.99
C VAL A 73 5.65 -19.56 -0.99
N ILE A 74 4.33 -19.64 -0.87
CA ILE A 74 3.67 -20.64 0.00
C ILE A 74 3.97 -22.06 -0.49
N LYS A 75 3.89 -22.31 -1.79
CA LYS A 75 4.27 -23.63 -2.35
C LYS A 75 5.69 -24.04 -1.99
N LYS A 76 6.64 -23.10 -2.09
CA LYS A 76 8.02 -23.38 -1.65
C LYS A 76 8.11 -23.74 -0.18
N TYR A 77 7.38 -23.01 0.67
CA TYR A 77 7.33 -23.28 2.10
C TYR A 77 6.73 -24.67 2.41
N VAL A 78 5.61 -25.00 1.79
CA VAL A 78 4.95 -26.31 1.94
C VAL A 78 5.86 -27.45 1.48
N ALA A 79 6.50 -27.32 0.32
CA ALA A 79 7.43 -28.30 -0.19
C ALA A 79 8.63 -28.52 0.76
N MET A 80 9.16 -27.45 1.34
CA MET A 80 10.26 -27.51 2.30
C MET A 80 9.84 -28.19 3.62
N LYS A 81 8.68 -27.81 4.16
CA LYS A 81 8.22 -28.26 5.49
C LYS A 81 7.58 -29.63 5.45
N ASN A 82 6.71 -29.90 4.49
CA ASN A 82 5.86 -31.08 4.43
C ASN A 82 6.35 -32.10 3.41
N LYS A 83 7.40 -31.80 2.62
CA LYS A 83 7.88 -32.63 1.49
C LYS A 83 6.74 -32.98 0.51
N ALA A 84 5.77 -32.08 0.34
CA ALA A 84 4.58 -32.24 -0.49
C ALA A 84 4.40 -31.01 -1.39
N ASP A 85 3.76 -31.20 -2.56
CA ASP A 85 3.51 -30.11 -3.50
C ASP A 85 2.33 -29.23 -3.12
N ASP A 86 1.47 -29.70 -2.20
CA ASP A 86 0.29 -28.99 -1.72
C ASP A 86 0.00 -29.36 -0.26
N ILE A 87 -0.93 -28.66 0.37
CA ILE A 87 -1.36 -28.89 1.73
C ILE A 87 -2.90 -28.88 1.82
N ARG A 88 -3.46 -29.74 2.66
CA ARG A 88 -4.90 -29.72 2.95
C ARG A 88 -5.27 -28.46 3.72
N LEU A 89 -6.43 -27.90 3.44
CA LEU A 89 -6.90 -26.70 4.12
C LEU A 89 -7.12 -26.90 5.61
N ASP A 90 -7.52 -28.10 6.05
CA ASP A 90 -7.73 -28.44 7.46
C ASP A 90 -6.43 -28.62 8.27
N GLU A 91 -5.27 -28.77 7.58
CA GLU A 91 -3.93 -28.79 8.19
C GLU A 91 -3.35 -27.37 8.38
N ILE A 92 -3.99 -26.35 7.80
CA ILE A 92 -3.58 -24.95 7.97
C ILE A 92 -4.15 -24.45 9.30
N ASP A 93 -3.42 -24.66 10.36
CA ASP A 93 -3.74 -24.21 11.72
C ASP A 93 -3.00 -22.89 12.09
N TYR A 94 -3.20 -22.42 13.31
CA TYR A 94 -2.50 -21.22 13.82
C TYR A 94 -0.98 -21.40 13.83
N ARG A 95 -0.50 -22.61 14.12
CA ARG A 95 0.94 -22.92 14.10
C ARG A 95 1.51 -22.80 12.71
N PHE A 96 0.81 -23.35 11.70
CA PHE A 96 1.20 -23.16 10.29
C PHE A 96 1.34 -21.67 9.91
N VAL A 97 0.38 -20.83 10.31
CA VAL A 97 0.41 -19.39 10.02
C VAL A 97 1.62 -18.72 10.66
N ARG A 98 1.94 -19.05 11.92
CA ARG A 98 3.09 -18.50 12.65
C ARG A 98 4.42 -18.97 12.06
N ASP A 99 4.54 -20.25 11.73
CA ASP A 99 5.74 -20.81 11.13
C ASP A 99 5.98 -20.26 9.73
N PHE A 100 4.91 -20.03 8.94
CA PHE A 100 5.01 -19.38 7.63
C PHE A 100 5.45 -17.93 7.76
N GLU A 101 4.92 -17.18 8.72
CA GLU A 101 5.38 -15.81 9.00
C GLU A 101 6.86 -15.77 9.40
N TYR A 102 7.28 -16.71 10.24
CA TYR A 102 8.68 -16.86 10.65
C TYR A 102 9.58 -17.16 9.44
N TYR A 103 9.23 -18.16 8.63
CA TYR A 103 9.94 -18.50 7.38
C TYR A 103 10.09 -17.28 6.46
N LEU A 104 9.03 -16.47 6.29
CA LEU A 104 9.08 -15.28 5.46
C LEU A 104 10.12 -14.27 5.95
N LYS A 105 10.29 -14.14 7.27
CA LYS A 105 11.20 -13.17 7.88
C LYS A 105 12.65 -13.67 7.94
N THR A 106 12.85 -14.98 8.10
CA THR A 106 14.18 -15.63 8.24
C THR A 106 14.67 -16.18 6.91
N ASP A 107 14.21 -17.33 6.49
CA ASP A 107 14.74 -18.08 5.35
C ASP A 107 14.44 -17.39 4.01
N TYR A 108 13.22 -16.85 3.84
CA TYR A 108 12.85 -16.10 2.64
C TYR A 108 13.40 -14.67 2.66
N GLY A 109 13.69 -14.11 3.84
CA GLY A 109 14.44 -12.87 4.04
C GLY A 109 13.72 -11.59 3.63
N VAL A 110 12.38 -11.50 3.73
CA VAL A 110 11.66 -10.26 3.43
C VAL A 110 11.45 -9.41 4.69
N LYS A 111 11.34 -8.09 4.48
CA LYS A 111 11.03 -7.14 5.57
C LYS A 111 9.69 -7.48 6.24
N ILE A 112 9.58 -7.18 7.53
CA ILE A 112 8.42 -7.47 8.38
C ILE A 112 7.09 -7.09 7.73
N ASN A 113 6.95 -5.85 7.25
CA ASN A 113 5.71 -5.41 6.60
C ASN A 113 5.41 -6.16 5.29
N THR A 114 6.42 -6.64 4.56
CA THR A 114 6.23 -7.46 3.37
C THR A 114 5.73 -8.85 3.75
N ALA A 115 6.31 -9.47 4.76
CA ALA A 115 5.85 -10.75 5.32
C ALA A 115 4.39 -10.66 5.74
N ILE A 116 4.03 -9.61 6.49
CA ILE A 116 2.64 -9.35 6.91
C ILE A 116 1.69 -9.23 5.72
N GLN A 117 2.08 -8.53 4.65
CA GLN A 117 1.24 -8.43 3.45
C GLN A 117 1.06 -9.78 2.73
N MET A 118 2.05 -10.67 2.77
CA MET A 118 1.94 -12.02 2.24
C MET A 118 1.00 -12.87 3.10
N VAL A 119 1.16 -12.84 4.42
CA VAL A 119 0.26 -13.53 5.37
C VAL A 119 -1.18 -13.03 5.25
N LYS A 120 -1.40 -11.71 5.06
CA LYS A 120 -2.75 -11.16 4.81
C LYS A 120 -3.41 -11.74 3.55
N LYS A 121 -2.65 -12.05 2.51
CA LYS A 121 -3.20 -12.69 1.29
C LYS A 121 -3.60 -14.14 1.54
N LEU A 122 -2.78 -14.89 2.28
CA LEU A 122 -3.15 -16.22 2.74
C LEU A 122 -4.43 -16.15 3.58
N ARG A 123 -4.49 -15.22 4.54
CA ARG A 123 -5.70 -15.01 5.36
C ARG A 123 -6.94 -14.76 4.50
N THR A 124 -6.85 -13.96 3.45
CA THR A 124 -7.99 -13.68 2.57
C THR A 124 -8.48 -14.95 1.88
N VAL A 125 -7.58 -15.79 1.36
CA VAL A 125 -7.94 -17.05 0.70
C VAL A 125 -8.58 -18.03 1.69
N ILE A 126 -7.98 -18.20 2.87
CA ILE A 126 -8.51 -19.10 3.90
C ILE A 126 -9.85 -18.60 4.44
N LYS A 127 -10.03 -17.28 4.59
CA LYS A 127 -11.31 -16.69 5.01
C LYS A 127 -12.42 -17.00 4.01
N ILE A 128 -12.16 -16.87 2.72
CA ILE A 128 -13.12 -17.26 1.66
C ILE A 128 -13.43 -18.76 1.75
N ALA A 129 -12.40 -19.61 1.89
CA ALA A 129 -12.58 -21.05 2.04
C ALA A 129 -13.41 -21.39 3.28
N TYR A 130 -13.28 -20.65 4.38
CA TYR A 130 -14.09 -20.78 5.57
C TYR A 130 -15.54 -20.35 5.32
N GLU A 131 -15.76 -19.20 4.68
CA GLU A 131 -17.09 -18.66 4.38
C GLU A 131 -17.92 -19.56 3.45
N ILE A 132 -17.26 -20.27 2.51
CA ILE A 132 -17.91 -21.25 1.61
C ILE A 132 -17.96 -22.69 2.18
N GLY A 133 -17.55 -22.88 3.43
CA GLY A 133 -17.64 -24.16 4.13
C GLY A 133 -16.54 -25.18 3.84
N TRP A 134 -15.49 -24.82 3.13
CA TRP A 134 -14.35 -25.73 2.84
C TRP A 134 -13.43 -25.96 4.06
N VAL A 135 -13.49 -25.06 5.03
CA VAL A 135 -12.76 -25.15 6.30
C VAL A 135 -13.72 -24.88 7.46
N LYS A 136 -13.61 -25.68 8.52
CA LYS A 136 -14.48 -25.57 9.70
C LYS A 136 -14.04 -24.51 10.71
N ARG A 137 -12.78 -24.11 10.70
CA ARG A 137 -12.20 -23.16 11.66
C ARG A 137 -11.28 -22.17 10.92
N ASP A 138 -11.37 -20.90 11.29
CA ASP A 138 -10.45 -19.87 10.79
C ASP A 138 -9.17 -19.88 11.64
N PRO A 139 -8.01 -20.27 11.08
CA PRO A 139 -6.73 -20.31 11.81
C PRO A 139 -6.21 -18.92 12.18
N PHE A 140 -6.81 -17.86 11.64
CA PHE A 140 -6.40 -16.48 11.86
C PHE A 140 -7.16 -15.76 12.99
N ILE A 141 -8.07 -16.43 13.71
CA ILE A 141 -8.86 -15.80 14.80
C ILE A 141 -7.92 -15.17 15.85
N ALA A 142 -6.90 -15.90 16.29
CA ALA A 142 -5.92 -15.42 17.26
C ALA A 142 -4.75 -14.64 16.65
N TYR A 143 -4.65 -14.58 15.31
CA TYR A 143 -3.52 -13.93 14.67
C TYR A 143 -3.62 -12.41 14.73
N ARG A 144 -2.68 -11.78 15.43
CA ARG A 144 -2.58 -10.31 15.56
C ARG A 144 -1.41 -9.78 14.72
N VAL A 145 -1.71 -8.81 13.88
CA VAL A 145 -0.72 -8.16 13.01
C VAL A 145 -0.04 -7.03 13.76
N ARG A 146 1.30 -7.05 13.80
CA ARG A 146 2.11 -5.95 14.31
C ARG A 146 2.91 -5.34 13.17
N HIS A 147 2.43 -4.20 12.67
CA HIS A 147 3.14 -3.44 11.65
C HIS A 147 4.35 -2.73 12.25
N GLU A 148 5.46 -2.78 11.53
CA GLU A 148 6.59 -1.90 11.78
C GLU A 148 6.31 -0.52 11.20
N GLU A 149 6.55 0.52 11.98
CA GLU A 149 6.38 1.89 11.50
C GLU A 149 7.44 2.22 10.46
N VAL A 150 7.01 2.69 9.30
CA VAL A 150 7.92 3.05 8.20
C VAL A 150 7.99 4.56 8.08
N HIS A 151 9.16 5.10 8.40
CA HIS A 151 9.47 6.49 8.12
C HIS A 151 9.70 6.68 6.61
N ARG A 152 8.91 7.55 6.02
CA ARG A 152 9.06 7.87 4.60
C ARG A 152 9.72 9.23 4.45
N GLU A 153 10.71 9.29 3.57
CA GLU A 153 11.42 10.51 3.26
C GLU A 153 10.53 11.53 2.55
N TYR A 154 10.78 12.79 2.85
CA TYR A 154 10.23 13.94 2.14
C TYR A 154 11.28 15.04 2.08
N LEU A 155 11.11 16.01 1.19
CA LEU A 155 12.00 17.16 1.10
C LEU A 155 11.54 18.28 2.04
N THR A 156 12.48 18.85 2.79
CA THR A 156 12.30 20.10 3.51
C THR A 156 12.15 21.26 2.51
N SER A 157 11.72 22.43 2.98
CA SER A 157 11.60 23.63 2.12
C SER A 157 12.92 24.02 1.47
N ASN A 158 14.03 23.90 2.20
CA ASN A 158 15.35 24.20 1.67
C ASN A 158 15.78 23.21 0.58
N GLU A 159 15.63 21.90 0.83
CA GLU A 159 15.93 20.85 -0.14
C GLU A 159 15.06 20.95 -1.40
N LEU A 160 13.76 21.28 -1.23
CA LEU A 160 12.84 21.48 -2.34
C LEU A 160 13.28 22.67 -3.22
N ASN A 161 13.70 23.78 -2.61
CA ASN A 161 14.22 24.95 -3.30
C ASN A 161 15.55 24.67 -3.97
N GLU A 162 16.45 23.95 -3.31
CA GLU A 162 17.74 23.55 -3.85
C GLU A 162 17.58 22.67 -5.09
N LEU A 163 16.67 21.67 -5.02
CA LEU A 163 16.35 20.81 -6.16
C LEU A 163 15.76 21.62 -7.33
N ALA A 164 14.88 22.56 -7.04
CA ALA A 164 14.24 23.40 -8.06
C ALA A 164 15.25 24.27 -8.81
N LYS A 165 16.29 24.76 -8.13
CA LYS A 165 17.36 25.58 -8.71
C LYS A 165 18.46 24.76 -9.40
N LYS A 166 18.56 23.47 -9.13
CA LYS A 166 19.65 22.63 -9.65
C LYS A 166 19.54 22.44 -11.16
N ARG A 167 20.54 22.91 -11.90
CA ARG A 167 20.70 22.60 -13.33
C ARG A 167 21.44 21.28 -13.48
N LEU A 168 20.86 20.34 -14.21
CA LEU A 168 21.44 19.02 -14.46
C LEU A 168 21.91 18.96 -15.92
N ARG A 169 23.12 18.43 -16.14
CA ARG A 169 23.73 18.38 -17.49
C ARG A 169 22.92 17.52 -18.47
N LYS A 170 22.32 16.42 -17.99
CA LYS A 170 21.58 15.47 -18.85
C LYS A 170 20.09 15.84 -18.90
N ARG A 171 19.56 16.08 -20.12
CA ARG A 171 18.12 16.43 -20.35
C ARG A 171 17.17 15.51 -19.63
N ARG A 172 17.41 14.18 -19.65
CA ARG A 172 16.55 13.18 -18.99
C ARG A 172 16.45 13.37 -17.46
N LEU A 173 17.52 13.85 -16.82
CA LEU A 173 17.51 14.13 -15.38
C LEU A 173 16.71 15.39 -15.07
N ASN A 174 16.79 16.43 -15.91
CA ASN A 174 15.94 17.61 -15.78
C ASN A 174 14.46 17.25 -15.89
N ILE A 175 14.09 16.43 -16.88
CA ILE A 175 12.70 15.97 -17.05
C ILE A 175 12.21 15.23 -15.78
N VAL A 176 13.01 14.34 -15.21
CA VAL A 176 12.62 13.61 -14.00
C VAL A 176 12.55 14.52 -12.78
N ARG A 177 13.49 15.47 -12.64
CA ARG A 177 13.44 16.51 -11.61
C ARG A 177 12.12 17.29 -11.72
N ASP A 178 11.76 17.73 -12.91
CA ASP A 178 10.60 18.56 -13.17
C ASP A 178 9.27 17.80 -12.93
N LEU A 179 9.20 16.54 -13.36
CA LEU A 179 8.07 15.64 -13.02
C LEU A 179 7.94 15.46 -11.49
N PHE A 180 9.05 15.27 -10.80
CA PHE A 180 9.08 15.13 -9.36
C PHE A 180 8.66 16.43 -8.65
N LEU A 181 9.19 17.57 -9.07
CA LEU A 181 8.81 18.90 -8.56
C LEU A 181 7.32 19.17 -8.81
N PHE A 182 6.81 18.89 -10.00
CA PHE A 182 5.38 19.02 -10.29
C PHE A 182 4.54 18.20 -9.29
N SER A 183 4.93 16.96 -9.03
CA SER A 183 4.26 16.13 -8.01
C SER A 183 4.45 16.69 -6.59
N CYS A 184 5.58 17.34 -6.27
CA CYS A 184 5.77 18.02 -4.99
C CYS A 184 4.84 19.23 -4.80
N TYR A 185 4.42 19.88 -5.88
CA TYR A 185 3.52 21.07 -5.81
C TYR A 185 2.05 20.73 -6.08
N THR A 186 1.72 19.50 -6.47
CA THR A 186 0.34 19.09 -6.76
C THR A 186 -0.14 17.90 -5.92
N GLY A 187 0.78 17.16 -5.30
CA GLY A 187 0.46 15.96 -4.53
C GLY A 187 0.03 14.76 -5.39
N LEU A 188 0.04 14.86 -6.70
CA LEU A 188 -0.32 13.76 -7.59
C LEU A 188 0.67 12.59 -7.46
N SER A 189 0.17 11.36 -7.60
CA SER A 189 1.05 10.20 -7.69
C SER A 189 1.75 10.17 -9.06
N TYR A 190 2.82 9.40 -9.18
CA TYR A 190 3.48 9.20 -10.48
C TYR A 190 2.49 8.83 -11.59
N ALA A 191 1.61 7.84 -11.34
CA ALA A 191 0.65 7.38 -12.34
C ALA A 191 -0.35 8.48 -12.74
N ASP A 192 -0.75 9.32 -11.78
CA ASP A 192 -1.69 10.41 -12.02
C ASP A 192 -0.99 11.59 -12.73
N THR A 193 0.28 11.87 -12.39
CA THR A 193 1.08 12.92 -13.04
C THR A 193 1.32 12.65 -14.52
N VAL A 194 1.72 11.42 -14.89
CA VAL A 194 2.07 11.09 -16.27
C VAL A 194 0.88 10.89 -17.20
N LYS A 195 -0.32 10.76 -16.68
CA LYS A 195 -1.56 10.65 -17.46
C LYS A 195 -2.31 11.97 -17.61
N LEU A 196 -1.86 13.01 -16.88
CA LEU A 196 -2.58 14.29 -16.80
C LEU A 196 -2.58 14.97 -18.18
N LYS A 197 -3.77 15.37 -18.61
CA LYS A 197 -4.02 16.03 -19.90
C LYS A 197 -4.28 17.53 -19.74
N ARG A 198 -4.20 18.28 -20.79
CA ARG A 198 -4.54 19.72 -20.81
C ARG A 198 -6.00 19.95 -20.41
N THR A 199 -6.89 19.05 -20.81
CA THR A 199 -8.32 19.07 -20.46
C THR A 199 -8.60 18.85 -18.97
N ASP A 200 -7.63 18.32 -18.19
CA ASP A 200 -7.73 18.18 -16.75
C ASP A 200 -7.43 19.50 -16.00
N ILE A 201 -6.94 20.54 -16.70
CA ILE A 201 -6.68 21.86 -16.12
C ILE A 201 -7.85 22.79 -16.44
N LEU A 202 -8.58 23.16 -15.42
CA LEU A 202 -9.80 23.96 -15.53
C LEU A 202 -9.70 25.25 -14.68
N LYS A 203 -10.44 26.27 -15.06
CA LYS A 203 -10.58 27.49 -14.26
C LYS A 203 -11.48 27.20 -13.06
N GLY A 204 -11.01 27.50 -11.85
CA GLY A 204 -11.76 27.38 -10.62
C GLY A 204 -12.68 28.58 -10.38
N GLU A 205 -13.51 28.49 -9.35
CA GLU A 205 -14.41 29.56 -8.91
C GLU A 205 -13.65 30.80 -8.39
N ASP A 206 -12.44 30.56 -7.88
CA ASP A 206 -11.48 31.58 -7.44
C ASP A 206 -10.75 32.29 -8.60
N GLY A 207 -11.09 31.91 -9.85
CA GLY A 207 -10.43 32.42 -11.05
C GLY A 207 -9.06 31.81 -11.34
N GLY A 208 -8.51 31.03 -10.42
CA GLY A 208 -7.25 30.29 -10.57
C GLY A 208 -7.38 29.03 -11.43
N LEU A 209 -6.25 28.47 -11.84
CA LEU A 209 -6.21 27.18 -12.54
C LEU A 209 -6.15 26.03 -11.55
N TRP A 210 -6.96 25.02 -11.79
CA TRP A 210 -7.09 23.83 -10.96
C TRP A 210 -6.90 22.56 -11.78
N ILE A 211 -6.24 21.56 -11.19
CA ILE A 211 -6.27 20.19 -11.68
C ILE A 211 -7.54 19.52 -11.18
N GLN A 212 -8.32 18.94 -12.09
CA GLN A 212 -9.48 18.09 -11.78
C GLN A 212 -9.32 16.78 -12.50
N THR A 213 -9.07 15.71 -11.76
CA THR A 213 -8.82 14.39 -12.33
C THR A 213 -9.26 13.29 -11.36
N TYR A 214 -9.11 12.05 -11.78
CA TYR A 214 -9.40 10.87 -10.95
C TYR A 214 -8.14 10.05 -10.72
N ARG A 215 -7.97 9.54 -9.52
CA ARG A 215 -6.83 8.69 -9.17
C ARG A 215 -6.87 7.37 -9.93
N THR A 216 -5.77 7.01 -10.55
CA THR A 216 -5.60 5.73 -11.27
C THR A 216 -5.81 4.51 -10.36
N LYS A 217 -5.50 4.62 -9.06
CA LYS A 217 -5.54 3.49 -8.13
C LYS A 217 -6.95 3.11 -7.66
N ASN A 218 -7.81 4.08 -7.41
CA ASN A 218 -9.08 3.88 -6.72
C ASN A 218 -10.22 4.77 -7.24
N ASN A 219 -10.00 5.41 -8.38
CA ASN A 219 -10.95 6.31 -9.05
C ASN A 219 -11.53 7.44 -8.16
N ASN A 220 -10.81 7.83 -7.11
CA ASN A 220 -11.23 8.96 -6.29
C ASN A 220 -10.97 10.27 -7.03
N ARG A 221 -11.93 11.19 -6.95
CA ARG A 221 -11.78 12.55 -7.48
C ARG A 221 -10.65 13.28 -6.76
N VAL A 222 -9.85 14.02 -7.51
CA VAL A 222 -8.78 14.89 -7.04
C VAL A 222 -9.00 16.28 -7.62
N ARG A 223 -9.00 17.30 -6.75
CA ARG A 223 -9.02 18.71 -7.12
C ARG A 223 -7.88 19.40 -6.39
N VAL A 224 -6.98 20.01 -7.14
CA VAL A 224 -5.80 20.68 -6.58
C VAL A 224 -5.60 22.03 -7.28
N PRO A 225 -5.52 23.14 -6.56
CA PRO A 225 -5.16 24.42 -7.16
C PRO A 225 -3.71 24.37 -7.67
N LEU A 226 -3.47 24.87 -8.86
CA LEU A 226 -2.14 24.93 -9.43
C LEU A 226 -1.35 26.09 -8.83
N LEU A 227 -0.37 25.74 -8.01
CA LEU A 227 0.59 26.71 -7.48
C LEU A 227 1.53 27.21 -8.58
N SER A 228 2.03 28.45 -8.47
CA SER A 228 2.90 29.06 -9.47
C SER A 228 4.09 28.22 -9.93
N PRO A 229 4.78 27.43 -9.06
CA PRO A 229 5.85 26.54 -9.54
C PRO A 229 5.35 25.42 -10.47
N ALA A 230 4.15 24.85 -10.21
CA ALA A 230 3.55 23.85 -11.06
C ALA A 230 3.09 24.43 -12.40
N LEU A 231 2.51 25.65 -12.39
CA LEU A 231 2.12 26.38 -13.59
C LEU A 231 3.33 26.64 -14.50
N ARG A 232 4.45 27.08 -13.93
CA ARG A 232 5.70 27.29 -14.71
C ARG A 232 6.20 26.01 -15.38
N LEU A 233 6.03 24.87 -14.77
CA LEU A 233 6.40 23.58 -15.37
C LEU A 233 5.46 23.21 -16.52
N VAL A 234 4.16 23.43 -16.38
CA VAL A 234 3.18 23.22 -17.46
C VAL A 234 3.53 24.11 -18.65
N GLU A 235 3.79 25.37 -18.42
CA GLU A 235 4.17 26.33 -19.48
C GLU A 235 5.50 25.98 -20.13
N HIS A 236 6.50 25.55 -19.34
CA HIS A 236 7.80 25.13 -19.85
C HIS A 236 7.72 23.95 -20.83
N TYR A 237 6.76 23.04 -20.62
CA TYR A 237 6.60 21.85 -21.45
C TYR A 237 5.50 21.96 -22.50
N LYS A 238 4.79 23.11 -22.63
CA LYS A 238 3.63 23.24 -23.53
C LYS A 238 3.91 22.90 -24.99
N ASP A 239 5.11 23.25 -25.48
CA ASP A 239 5.55 23.05 -26.86
C ASP A 239 6.54 21.87 -27.01
N TYR A 240 6.61 20.99 -26.02
CA TYR A 240 7.49 19.83 -26.06
C TYR A 240 6.96 18.80 -27.10
N PRO A 241 7.71 18.46 -28.16
CA PRO A 241 7.18 17.71 -29.30
C PRO A 241 6.45 16.41 -28.97
N ARG A 242 6.98 15.63 -28.00
CA ARG A 242 6.38 14.35 -27.57
C ARG A 242 5.12 14.50 -26.72
N ILE A 243 4.73 15.71 -26.36
CA ILE A 243 3.52 15.99 -25.59
C ILE A 243 2.37 16.41 -26.52
N LEU A 244 2.70 17.07 -27.62
CA LEU A 244 1.71 17.60 -28.56
C LEU A 244 0.86 16.49 -29.18
N ASP A 245 1.46 15.35 -29.49
CA ASP A 245 0.77 14.22 -30.12
C ASP A 245 -0.26 13.51 -29.23
N GLU A 246 -0.11 13.60 -27.89
CA GLU A 246 -0.92 12.83 -26.94
C GLU A 246 -1.71 13.70 -25.94
N ASP A 247 -1.72 15.04 -26.11
CA ASP A 247 -2.41 16.04 -25.26
C ASP A 247 -2.03 16.00 -23.75
N PHE A 248 -0.86 15.42 -23.42
CA PHE A 248 -0.36 15.43 -22.05
C PHE A 248 0.26 16.79 -21.68
N ILE A 249 0.35 17.08 -20.38
CA ILE A 249 0.97 18.31 -19.90
C ILE A 249 2.46 18.17 -19.59
N LEU A 250 2.97 16.95 -19.41
CA LEU A 250 4.34 16.66 -19.02
C LEU A 250 4.89 15.43 -19.75
N PRO A 251 6.23 15.35 -19.98
CA PRO A 251 6.84 14.22 -20.64
C PRO A 251 6.67 12.91 -19.86
N LYS A 252 6.43 11.80 -20.56
CA LYS A 252 6.33 10.48 -19.94
C LYS A 252 7.70 9.80 -19.83
N ILE A 253 8.00 9.27 -18.65
CA ILE A 253 9.13 8.37 -18.38
C ILE A 253 8.58 7.25 -17.50
N SER A 254 8.99 6.01 -17.69
CA SER A 254 8.50 4.91 -16.83
C SER A 254 8.85 5.13 -15.34
N ASN A 255 7.98 4.69 -14.43
CA ASN A 255 8.19 4.85 -12.98
C ASN A 255 9.53 4.25 -12.51
N GLN A 256 9.92 3.12 -13.11
CA GLN A 256 11.19 2.47 -12.80
C GLN A 256 12.37 3.37 -13.19
N LYS A 257 12.37 3.94 -14.40
CA LYS A 257 13.41 4.89 -14.86
C LYS A 257 13.39 6.18 -14.05
N ALA A 258 12.20 6.72 -13.73
CA ALA A 258 12.08 7.91 -12.91
C ALA A 258 12.72 7.70 -11.53
N ASN A 259 12.45 6.59 -10.85
CA ASN A 259 13.07 6.27 -9.56
C ASN A 259 14.60 6.03 -9.66
N ALA A 260 15.08 5.42 -10.74
CA ALA A 260 16.50 5.27 -10.98
C ALA A 260 17.19 6.65 -11.13
N TYR A 261 16.61 7.54 -11.93
CA TYR A 261 17.16 8.89 -12.14
C TYR A 261 17.03 9.79 -10.88
N LEU A 262 15.99 9.60 -10.06
CA LEU A 262 15.92 10.28 -8.76
C LEU A 262 17.07 9.86 -7.84
N LYS A 263 17.50 8.60 -7.87
CA LYS A 263 18.69 8.15 -7.14
C LYS A 263 19.97 8.83 -7.66
N ASP A 264 20.12 8.98 -8.98
CA ASP A 264 21.25 9.71 -9.55
C ASP A 264 21.24 11.18 -9.12
N ILE A 265 20.05 11.82 -9.14
CA ILE A 265 19.87 13.21 -8.72
C ILE A 265 20.24 13.38 -7.24
N THR A 266 19.75 12.53 -6.33
CA THR A 266 20.11 12.60 -4.90
C THR A 266 21.60 12.44 -4.66
N SER A 267 22.26 11.55 -5.39
CA SER A 267 23.72 11.40 -5.35
C SER A 267 24.44 12.67 -5.79
N MET A 268 23.97 13.32 -6.88
CA MET A 268 24.55 14.61 -7.37
C MET A 268 24.29 15.80 -6.44
N MET A 269 23.25 15.69 -5.58
CA MET A 269 22.94 16.68 -4.54
C MET A 269 23.74 16.44 -3.25
N GLY A 270 24.42 15.31 -3.12
CA GLY A 270 25.12 14.91 -1.89
C GLY A 270 24.13 14.50 -0.76
N TRP A 271 22.88 14.17 -1.10
CA TRP A 271 21.87 13.80 -0.10
C TRP A 271 21.96 12.33 0.27
N THR A 272 21.84 12.03 1.57
CA THR A 272 21.74 10.66 2.08
C THR A 272 20.32 10.09 1.96
N LYS A 273 19.32 10.95 1.73
CA LYS A 273 17.92 10.57 1.56
C LYS A 273 17.69 9.72 0.32
N ARG A 274 16.97 8.62 0.50
CA ARG A 274 16.55 7.77 -0.62
C ARG A 274 15.22 8.25 -1.19
N LEU A 275 15.27 9.16 -2.16
CA LEU A 275 14.06 9.62 -2.83
C LEU A 275 13.50 8.56 -3.78
N THR A 276 12.19 8.41 -3.71
CA THR A 276 11.37 7.73 -4.71
C THR A 276 10.29 8.71 -5.16
N PHE A 277 9.66 8.46 -6.31
CA PHE A 277 8.62 9.37 -6.80
C PHE A 277 7.48 9.57 -5.79
N HIS A 278 7.23 8.58 -4.93
CA HIS A 278 6.23 8.70 -3.86
C HIS A 278 6.60 9.75 -2.80
N CYS A 279 7.90 10.03 -2.61
CA CYS A 279 8.37 11.07 -1.69
C CYS A 279 7.87 12.48 -2.10
N ALA A 280 7.62 12.73 -3.38
CA ALA A 280 7.05 13.99 -3.85
C ALA A 280 5.66 14.25 -3.22
N ARG A 281 4.82 13.22 -3.16
CA ARG A 281 3.51 13.34 -2.51
C ARG A 281 3.60 13.53 -1.00
N HIS A 282 4.63 12.94 -0.35
CA HIS A 282 4.94 13.23 1.05
C HIS A 282 5.40 14.68 1.23
N THR A 283 6.27 15.17 0.34
CA THR A 283 6.72 16.57 0.31
C THR A 283 5.55 17.54 0.15
N PHE A 284 4.62 17.27 -0.77
CA PHE A 284 3.40 18.07 -0.91
C PHE A 284 2.62 18.12 0.40
N ALA A 285 2.28 16.95 0.95
CA ALA A 285 1.46 16.87 2.15
C ALA A 285 2.13 17.53 3.36
N THR A 286 3.42 17.29 3.58
CA THR A 286 4.14 17.80 4.75
C THR A 286 4.65 19.23 4.53
N THR A 287 5.54 19.40 3.54
CA THR A 287 6.31 20.65 3.36
C THR A 287 5.49 21.75 2.69
N VAL A 288 4.75 21.39 1.62
CA VAL A 288 4.02 22.40 0.83
C VAL A 288 2.69 22.79 1.48
N THR A 289 2.01 21.87 2.18
CA THR A 289 0.66 22.13 2.70
C THR A 289 0.61 22.19 4.23
N LEU A 290 0.79 21.07 4.95
CA LEU A 290 0.61 21.04 6.42
C LEU A 290 1.52 22.00 7.17
N THR A 291 2.78 22.12 6.76
CA THR A 291 3.74 23.08 7.37
C THR A 291 3.31 24.53 7.13
N ASN A 292 2.59 24.80 6.07
CA ASN A 292 2.06 26.13 5.75
C ASN A 292 0.63 26.37 6.25
N GLY A 293 0.11 25.52 7.16
CA GLY A 293 -1.15 25.76 7.85
C GLY A 293 -2.39 25.26 7.11
N VAL A 294 -2.24 24.55 5.98
CA VAL A 294 -3.40 23.94 5.31
C VAL A 294 -3.99 22.86 6.20
N PRO A 295 -5.29 22.86 6.50
CA PRO A 295 -5.94 21.84 7.31
C PRO A 295 -5.76 20.42 6.73
N ILE A 296 -5.63 19.43 7.61
CA ILE A 296 -5.37 18.04 7.21
C ILE A 296 -6.50 17.45 6.36
N GLU A 297 -7.74 17.87 6.60
CA GLU A 297 -8.93 17.50 5.85
C GLU A 297 -8.83 17.98 4.40
N THR A 298 -8.44 19.24 4.21
CA THR A 298 -8.20 19.83 2.88
C THR A 298 -7.08 19.10 2.14
N VAL A 299 -5.98 18.81 2.84
CA VAL A 299 -4.88 18.00 2.28
C VAL A 299 -5.37 16.61 1.88
N GLY A 300 -6.20 15.98 2.72
CA GLY A 300 -6.81 14.69 2.42
C GLY A 300 -7.65 14.70 1.15
N GLN A 301 -8.48 15.73 0.95
CA GLN A 301 -9.28 15.92 -0.26
C GLN A 301 -8.40 16.13 -1.51
N MET A 302 -7.41 17.04 -1.44
CA MET A 302 -6.47 17.25 -2.54
C MET A 302 -5.70 15.97 -2.91
N LEU A 303 -5.38 15.16 -1.93
CA LEU A 303 -4.73 13.87 -2.14
C LEU A 303 -5.69 12.76 -2.60
N GLY A 304 -7.00 12.97 -2.60
CA GLY A 304 -8.01 11.95 -2.93
C GLY A 304 -8.00 10.77 -1.96
N HIS A 305 -7.86 11.03 -0.66
CA HIS A 305 -7.97 10.03 0.40
C HIS A 305 -9.43 9.86 0.83
N LYS A 306 -9.90 8.61 0.95
CA LYS A 306 -11.24 8.31 1.50
C LYS A 306 -11.29 8.42 3.02
N SER A 307 -10.15 8.26 3.69
CA SER A 307 -10.06 8.30 5.15
C SER A 307 -8.95 9.24 5.58
N ILE A 308 -9.24 10.06 6.58
CA ILE A 308 -8.30 10.99 7.19
C ILE A 308 -7.08 10.26 7.79
N HIS A 309 -7.27 9.03 8.28
CA HIS A 309 -6.18 8.17 8.76
C HIS A 309 -5.03 8.03 7.76
N THR A 310 -5.35 8.00 6.44
CA THR A 310 -4.32 7.95 5.41
C THR A 310 -3.53 9.24 5.33
N THR A 311 -4.16 10.38 5.65
CA THR A 311 -3.51 11.70 5.65
C THR A 311 -2.74 11.93 6.95
N GLN A 312 -3.19 11.36 8.07
CA GLN A 312 -2.50 11.44 9.37
C GLN A 312 -1.08 10.85 9.33
N LEU A 313 -0.80 9.92 8.40
CA LEU A 313 0.56 9.43 8.16
C LEU A 313 1.56 10.53 7.75
N TYR A 314 1.07 11.66 7.25
CA TYR A 314 1.87 12.84 6.88
C TYR A 314 1.89 13.90 7.98
N ALA A 315 0.93 13.87 8.89
CA ALA A 315 0.76 14.83 9.96
C ALA A 315 1.69 14.53 11.14
N ARG A 316 2.99 14.45 10.89
CA ARG A 316 3.93 14.56 11.99
C ARG A 316 3.92 16.00 12.44
N ILE A 317 3.37 16.21 13.63
CA ILE A 317 3.43 17.51 14.30
C ILE A 317 4.91 17.75 14.59
N THR A 318 5.53 18.63 13.82
CA THR A 318 6.91 19.06 14.09
C THR A 318 6.89 20.07 15.21
N ASP A 319 7.93 20.11 16.05
CA ASP A 319 8.08 21.11 17.11
C ASP A 319 7.93 22.53 16.58
N THR A 320 8.38 22.76 15.35
CA THR A 320 8.19 24.03 14.63
C THR A 320 6.71 24.38 14.44
N LYS A 321 5.86 23.40 14.11
CA LYS A 321 4.42 23.61 13.97
C LYS A 321 3.78 23.88 15.31
N VAL A 322 4.09 23.07 16.33
CA VAL A 322 3.62 23.30 17.71
C VAL A 322 3.99 24.69 18.18
N SER A 323 5.26 25.08 18.02
CA SER A 323 5.73 26.42 18.40
C SER A 323 4.98 27.52 17.69
N ARG A 324 4.71 27.39 16.40
CA ARG A 324 3.95 28.37 15.61
C ARG A 324 2.49 28.42 16.03
N ASP A 325 1.82 27.28 16.16
CA ASP A 325 0.41 27.20 16.54
C ASP A 325 0.19 27.72 17.99
N MET A 326 1.18 27.53 18.89
CA MET A 326 1.16 28.07 20.25
C MET A 326 1.54 29.55 20.36
N LYS A 327 2.10 30.17 19.31
CA LYS A 327 2.56 31.57 19.36
C LYS A 327 1.45 32.57 19.70
N PRO A 328 0.22 32.47 19.15
CA PRO A 328 -0.89 33.34 19.56
C PRO A 328 -1.27 33.15 21.03
N LEU A 329 -1.30 31.91 21.51
CA LEU A 329 -1.63 31.60 22.91
C LEU A 329 -0.54 32.10 23.86
N LYS A 330 0.74 31.90 23.51
CA LYS A 330 1.84 32.47 24.28
C LYS A 330 1.71 33.98 24.41
N LYS A 331 1.33 34.70 23.32
CA LYS A 331 1.08 36.16 23.39
C LYS A 331 -0.12 36.50 24.26
N LYS A 332 -1.21 35.73 24.19
CA LYS A 332 -2.45 35.97 24.96
C LYS A 332 -2.24 35.84 26.46
N TYR A 333 -1.36 34.92 26.88
CA TYR A 333 -1.10 34.62 28.29
C TYR A 333 0.18 35.26 28.83
N ILE A 334 0.85 36.15 28.10
CA ILE A 334 1.94 36.96 28.63
C ILE A 334 1.37 37.92 29.68
N GLY A 335 1.94 37.89 30.89
CA GLY A 335 1.55 38.75 31.99
C GLY A 335 0.35 38.28 32.81
N GLN A 336 -0.16 37.06 32.60
CA GLN A 336 -1.07 36.44 33.57
C GLN A 336 -0.25 35.86 34.72
N GLU A 337 -0.21 36.59 35.84
CA GLU A 337 0.37 36.08 37.10
C GLU A 337 -0.54 35.02 37.70
N LEU A 338 0.00 33.84 37.92
CA LEU A 338 -0.62 32.85 38.80
C LEU A 338 -0.25 33.18 40.23
N PHE A 339 -1.25 33.53 41.06
CA PHE A 339 -1.06 33.57 42.50
C PHE A 339 -0.87 32.13 43.00
N LEU A 340 0.38 31.71 43.10
CA LEU A 340 0.73 30.48 43.81
C LEU A 340 0.77 30.87 45.27
N THR A 341 -0.22 30.45 46.06
CA THR A 341 -0.17 30.51 47.52
C THR A 341 0.91 29.52 47.98
N GLU A 342 1.94 30.05 48.67
CA GLU A 342 2.94 29.24 49.35
C GLU A 342 2.36 28.64 50.66
N GLU A 343 1.26 27.91 50.57
CA GLU A 343 0.73 27.15 51.71
C GLU A 343 0.54 25.71 51.24
N GLU A 344 1.22 24.83 51.96
CA GLU A 344 1.22 23.37 51.95
C GLU A 344 2.44 22.71 51.27
N ILE A 345 3.62 22.99 51.81
CA ILE A 345 4.69 21.99 51.91
C ILE A 345 5.13 21.99 53.38
N ASP A 346 4.41 21.22 54.20
CA ASP A 346 4.86 20.65 55.45
C ASP A 346 4.71 19.13 55.40
#